data_b8fa67ba4d2840698b0fb440d2e74c2c
#
_entry.id   b8fa67ba4d2840698b0fb440d2e74c2c
#
_cell.length_a   1.000
_cell.length_b   1.000
_cell.length_c   1.000
_cell.angle_alpha   90.00
_cell.angle_beta   90.00
_cell.angle_gamma   90.00
#
_symmetry.space_group_name_H-M   'P 1'
#
loop_
_entity.id
_entity.type
_entity.pdbx_description
1 polymer ?
#
loop_
_entity_poly.entity_id
_entity_poly.type
_entity_poly.pdbx_seq_one_letter_code
_entity_poly.pdbx_strand_id
1 'polypeptide(L)'
;RNVVRAEESSMGDLIADAMRAESGADVAIMNGGGIRGDRTYDAGTKLTRRDVLTELPFGNVTVVTELPGAQLLLALENGVSQVEKGAGRFPQVSGMTFTFDPSAEAGSRVSEVMVAGAALDADKLYKVAVNDYILGGGDGYDALGGGRILTGGGTGSLVAKDVMSYIEKAGSIAPKVEGRITLLGK
;
A
#
# COMPACT_ATOMS: atom_id res chain seq x y z
N ARG A 1 -9.98 5.49 10.29
CA ARG A 1 -8.76 4.80 10.80
C ARG A 1 -8.93 3.28 10.87
N ASN A 2 -10.06 2.79 11.35
CA ASN A 2 -10.27 1.35 11.51
C ASN A 2 -10.32 0.63 10.16
N VAL A 3 -10.99 1.22 9.16
CA VAL A 3 -11.12 0.66 7.81
C VAL A 3 -9.74 0.40 7.19
N VAL A 4 -8.89 1.42 7.09
CA VAL A 4 -7.56 1.31 6.45
C VAL A 4 -6.61 0.33 7.14
N ARG A 5 -6.99 -0.20 8.31
CA ARG A 5 -6.21 -1.17 9.10
C ARG A 5 -6.79 -2.58 9.11
N ALA A 6 -7.89 -2.81 8.43
CA ALA A 6 -8.59 -4.10 8.45
C ALA A 6 -9.16 -4.52 7.10
N GLU A 7 -9.37 -3.60 6.19
CA GLU A 7 -9.96 -3.86 4.89
C GLU A 7 -9.49 -2.83 3.85
N GLU A 8 -9.73 -3.12 2.58
CA GLU A 8 -9.48 -2.21 1.46
C GLU A 8 -10.25 -0.90 1.65
N SER A 9 -9.62 0.20 1.29
CA SER A 9 -10.26 1.52 1.37
C SER A 9 -9.95 2.36 0.14
N SER A 10 -10.92 3.14 -0.32
CA SER A 10 -10.76 4.03 -1.48
C SER A 10 -9.64 5.06 -1.30
N MET A 11 -9.40 5.52 -0.08
CA MET A 11 -8.27 6.40 0.22
C MET A 11 -6.94 5.66 0.18
N GLY A 12 -6.90 4.42 0.69
CA GLY A 12 -5.73 3.57 0.60
C GLY A 12 -5.36 3.24 -0.83
N ASP A 13 -6.36 2.90 -1.65
CA ASP A 13 -6.19 2.64 -3.08
C ASP A 13 -5.64 3.86 -3.82
N LEU A 14 -6.21 5.04 -3.57
CA LEU A 14 -5.72 6.30 -4.15
C LEU A 14 -4.25 6.57 -3.81
N ILE A 15 -3.86 6.38 -2.55
CA ILE A 15 -2.48 6.61 -2.11
C ILE A 15 -1.54 5.59 -2.77
N ALA A 16 -1.90 4.31 -2.76
CA ALA A 16 -1.10 3.26 -3.37
C ALA A 16 -0.98 3.44 -4.90
N ASP A 17 -2.06 3.86 -5.57
CA ASP A 17 -2.05 4.19 -7.01
C ASP A 17 -1.10 5.34 -7.31
N ALA A 18 -1.14 6.39 -6.51
CA ALA A 18 -0.26 7.53 -6.67
C ALA A 18 1.21 7.13 -6.50
N MET A 19 1.54 6.38 -5.44
CA MET A 19 2.88 5.86 -5.21
C MET A 19 3.38 5.02 -6.40
N ARG A 20 2.55 4.11 -6.90
CA ARG A 20 2.88 3.26 -8.04
C ARG A 20 3.08 4.06 -9.33
N ALA A 21 2.14 4.94 -9.64
CA ALA A 21 2.16 5.71 -10.89
C ALA A 21 3.33 6.70 -10.94
N GLU A 22 3.59 7.43 -9.84
CA GLU A 22 4.65 8.44 -9.80
C GLU A 22 6.06 7.82 -9.75
N SER A 23 6.19 6.59 -9.23
CA SER A 23 7.47 5.88 -9.15
C SER A 23 7.74 4.96 -10.33
N GLY A 24 6.73 4.60 -11.13
CA GLY A 24 6.84 3.62 -12.22
C GLY A 24 7.09 2.19 -11.72
N ALA A 25 6.66 1.86 -10.51
CA ALA A 25 6.77 0.52 -9.96
C ALA A 25 5.71 -0.43 -10.53
N ASP A 26 5.96 -1.74 -10.43
CA ASP A 26 4.98 -2.76 -10.84
C ASP A 26 3.80 -2.81 -9.88
N VAL A 27 4.09 -2.71 -8.58
CA VAL A 27 3.12 -2.74 -7.48
C VAL A 27 3.47 -1.69 -6.41
N ALA A 28 2.50 -1.35 -5.57
CA ALA A 28 2.74 -0.51 -4.40
C ALA A 28 2.07 -1.08 -3.15
N ILE A 29 2.70 -0.85 -1.99
CA ILE A 29 2.15 -1.17 -0.66
C ILE A 29 2.25 0.08 0.22
N MET A 30 1.11 0.52 0.76
CA MET A 30 1.03 1.53 1.80
C MET A 30 0.46 0.91 3.07
N ASN A 31 1.16 1.02 4.19
CA ASN A 31 0.64 0.53 5.46
C ASN A 31 -0.49 1.44 5.99
N GLY A 32 -1.58 0.84 6.43
CA GLY A 32 -2.75 1.57 6.95
C GLY A 32 -2.42 2.49 8.14
N GLY A 33 -1.37 2.16 8.90
CA GLY A 33 -0.86 3.00 9.98
C GLY A 33 -0.33 4.35 9.52
N GLY A 34 0.08 4.47 8.28
CA GLY A 34 0.53 5.72 7.67
C GLY A 34 -0.61 6.67 7.26
N ILE A 35 -1.85 6.19 7.19
CA ILE A 35 -3.04 6.94 6.77
C ILE A 35 -3.81 7.42 8.02
N ARG A 36 -3.94 8.74 8.21
CA ARG A 36 -4.30 9.32 9.52
C ARG A 36 -5.50 10.26 9.53
N GLY A 37 -6.03 10.67 8.38
CA GLY A 37 -7.06 11.70 8.26
C GLY A 37 -8.37 11.38 8.98
N ASP A 38 -8.78 10.11 8.95
CA ASP A 38 -10.03 9.62 9.59
C ASP A 38 -11.26 10.41 9.14
N ARG A 39 -11.32 10.71 7.84
CA ARG A 39 -12.32 11.58 7.21
C ARG A 39 -13.02 10.87 6.08
N THR A 40 -14.23 11.36 5.80
CA THR A 40 -14.97 11.07 4.56
C THR A 40 -14.98 12.33 3.69
N TYR A 41 -14.78 12.17 2.42
CA TYR A 41 -14.86 13.23 1.43
C TYR A 41 -16.07 12.98 0.53
N ASP A 42 -17.03 13.88 0.60
CA ASP A 42 -18.26 13.78 -0.20
C ASP A 42 -17.96 14.05 -1.70
N ALA A 43 -18.83 13.54 -2.58
CA ALA A 43 -18.75 13.81 -4.00
C ALA A 43 -18.78 15.33 -4.27
N GLY A 44 -17.89 15.79 -5.14
CA GLY A 44 -17.73 17.21 -5.44
C GLY A 44 -16.82 17.99 -4.48
N THR A 45 -16.27 17.35 -3.46
CA THR A 45 -15.28 17.98 -2.57
C THR A 45 -14.03 18.39 -3.35
N LYS A 46 -13.61 19.64 -3.16
CA LYS A 46 -12.31 20.12 -3.66
C LYS A 46 -11.23 19.78 -2.65
N LEU A 47 -10.46 18.75 -2.94
CA LEU A 47 -9.32 18.38 -2.10
C LEU A 47 -8.24 19.46 -2.15
N THR A 48 -7.75 19.84 -0.99
CA THR A 48 -6.66 20.77 -0.83
C THR A 48 -5.37 20.04 -0.46
N ARG A 49 -4.21 20.71 -0.63
CA ARG A 49 -2.93 20.18 -0.13
C ARG A 49 -2.97 19.87 1.37
N ARG A 50 -3.72 20.67 2.13
CA ARG A 50 -3.91 20.46 3.57
C ARG A 50 -4.64 19.15 3.86
N ASP A 51 -5.64 18.79 3.05
CA ASP A 51 -6.35 17.53 3.21
C ASP A 51 -5.41 16.36 3.00
N VAL A 52 -4.61 16.37 1.93
CA VAL A 52 -3.60 15.33 1.67
C VAL A 52 -2.57 15.23 2.82
N LEU A 53 -2.07 16.36 3.32
CA LEU A 53 -1.15 16.37 4.45
C LEU A 53 -1.79 15.93 5.77
N THR A 54 -3.11 16.06 5.91
CA THR A 54 -3.85 15.53 7.07
C THR A 54 -3.96 14.00 6.99
N GLU A 55 -4.14 13.45 5.78
CA GLU A 55 -4.11 12.00 5.57
C GLU A 55 -2.70 11.42 5.78
N LEU A 56 -1.65 12.13 5.35
CA LEU A 56 -0.25 11.67 5.30
C LEU A 56 0.67 12.61 6.10
N PRO A 57 0.57 12.66 7.44
CA PRO A 57 1.24 13.69 8.25
C PRO A 57 2.72 13.39 8.55
N PHE A 58 3.24 12.20 8.23
CA PHE A 58 4.56 11.76 8.72
C PHE A 58 5.74 12.20 7.87
N GLY A 59 5.51 12.77 6.68
CA GLY A 59 6.58 13.17 5.79
C GLY A 59 7.38 12.00 5.19
N ASN A 60 6.80 10.80 5.16
CA ASN A 60 7.42 9.63 4.54
C ASN A 60 7.68 9.85 3.04
N VAL A 61 8.73 9.23 2.54
CA VAL A 61 9.09 9.24 1.11
C VAL A 61 8.77 7.91 0.45
N THR A 62 8.34 7.98 -0.82
CA THR A 62 8.18 6.80 -1.67
C THR A 62 9.56 6.28 -2.08
N VAL A 63 9.79 4.99 -1.83
CA VAL A 63 11.00 4.27 -2.20
C VAL A 63 10.61 3.10 -3.08
N VAL A 64 11.40 2.81 -4.12
CA VAL A 64 11.23 1.60 -4.94
C VAL A 64 12.32 0.61 -4.59
N THR A 65 11.92 -0.58 -4.17
CA THR A 65 12.79 -1.73 -3.98
C THR A 65 12.43 -2.82 -4.99
N GLU A 66 13.43 -3.55 -5.47
CA GLU A 66 13.24 -4.71 -6.35
C GLU A 66 13.49 -5.98 -5.53
N LEU A 67 12.51 -6.85 -5.50
CA LEU A 67 12.56 -8.08 -4.71
C LEU A 67 11.78 -9.22 -5.39
N PRO A 68 12.13 -10.49 -5.11
CA PRO A 68 11.41 -11.63 -5.67
C PRO A 68 9.99 -11.74 -5.09
N GLY A 69 9.08 -12.35 -5.86
CA GLY A 69 7.69 -12.55 -5.45
C GLY A 69 7.54 -13.28 -4.13
N ALA A 70 8.44 -14.19 -3.79
CA ALA A 70 8.44 -14.85 -2.48
C ALA A 70 8.57 -13.85 -1.32
N GLN A 71 9.40 -12.80 -1.46
CA GLN A 71 9.52 -11.74 -0.45
C GLN A 71 8.30 -10.82 -0.43
N LEU A 72 7.68 -10.58 -1.60
CA LEU A 72 6.43 -9.83 -1.69
C LEU A 72 5.29 -10.56 -0.96
N LEU A 73 5.20 -11.89 -1.10
CA LEU A 73 4.25 -12.71 -0.36
C LEU A 73 4.47 -12.61 1.16
N LEU A 74 5.71 -12.71 1.63
CA LEU A 74 6.04 -12.54 3.06
C LEU A 74 5.66 -11.14 3.58
N ALA A 75 5.82 -10.10 2.77
CA ALA A 75 5.39 -8.75 3.14
C ALA A 75 3.86 -8.66 3.29
N LEU A 76 3.09 -9.30 2.40
CA LEU A 76 1.63 -9.36 2.50
C LEU A 76 1.20 -10.16 3.74
N GLU A 77 1.83 -11.30 4.02
CA GLU A 77 1.58 -12.11 5.21
C GLU A 77 1.82 -11.32 6.50
N ASN A 78 2.93 -10.58 6.57
CA ASN A 78 3.16 -9.66 7.69
C ASN A 78 2.03 -8.63 7.79
N GLY A 79 1.61 -8.05 6.66
CA GLY A 79 0.58 -7.04 6.61
C GLY A 79 -0.74 -7.47 7.23
N VAL A 80 -1.18 -8.70 6.97
CA VAL A 80 -2.45 -9.24 7.50
C VAL A 80 -2.31 -9.98 8.83
N SER A 81 -1.09 -10.14 9.36
CA SER A 81 -0.79 -10.98 10.53
C SER A 81 -1.46 -10.53 11.83
N GLN A 82 -1.90 -9.28 11.93
CA GLN A 82 -2.52 -8.70 13.12
C GLN A 82 -3.77 -7.88 12.78
N VAL A 83 -4.50 -8.28 11.76
CA VAL A 83 -5.71 -7.57 11.31
C VAL A 83 -6.77 -7.51 12.41
N GLU A 84 -6.92 -8.55 13.21
CA GLU A 84 -7.83 -8.64 14.34
C GLU A 84 -7.53 -7.63 15.46
N LYS A 85 -6.30 -7.10 15.50
CA LYS A 85 -5.86 -6.07 16.45
C LYS A 85 -5.97 -4.65 15.90
N GLY A 86 -6.37 -4.49 14.62
CA GLY A 86 -6.36 -3.19 13.94
C GLY A 86 -4.95 -2.59 13.86
N ALA A 87 -3.93 -3.45 13.72
CA ALA A 87 -2.53 -3.01 13.67
C ALA A 87 -2.25 -2.17 12.41
N GLY A 88 -1.32 -1.22 12.52
CA GLY A 88 -0.96 -0.30 11.44
C GLY A 88 -0.37 -0.96 10.20
N ARG A 89 0.07 -2.20 10.33
CA ARG A 89 0.71 -2.96 9.24
C ARG A 89 -0.22 -3.37 8.10
N PHE A 90 -1.55 -3.32 8.26
CA PHE A 90 -2.47 -3.74 7.21
C PHE A 90 -2.18 -3.02 5.88
N PRO A 91 -2.00 -3.75 4.76
CA PRO A 91 -1.56 -3.16 3.50
C PRO A 91 -2.75 -2.59 2.72
N GLN A 92 -2.56 -1.43 2.12
CA GLN A 92 -3.35 -0.90 1.02
C GLN A 92 -2.48 -1.04 -0.23
N VAL A 93 -3.01 -1.57 -1.33
CA VAL A 93 -2.18 -2.03 -2.45
C VAL A 93 -2.59 -1.44 -3.80
N SER A 94 -1.62 -1.40 -4.74
CA SER A 94 -1.85 -1.06 -6.14
C SER A 94 -1.06 -1.98 -7.06
N GLY A 95 -1.61 -2.28 -8.26
CA GLY A 95 -1.00 -3.15 -9.25
C GLY A 95 -1.09 -4.63 -8.93
N MET A 96 -1.70 -5.00 -7.81
CA MET A 96 -1.92 -6.37 -7.39
C MET A 96 -3.26 -6.54 -6.66
N THR A 97 -3.71 -7.80 -6.57
CA THR A 97 -4.84 -8.23 -5.76
C THR A 97 -4.43 -9.44 -4.93
N PHE A 98 -5.07 -9.65 -3.79
CA PHE A 98 -4.89 -10.84 -2.98
C PHE A 98 -6.10 -11.15 -2.12
N THR A 99 -6.20 -12.41 -1.70
CA THR A 99 -7.20 -12.90 -0.76
C THR A 99 -6.51 -13.24 0.56
N PHE A 100 -7.16 -13.01 1.71
CA PHE A 100 -6.64 -13.46 2.99
C PHE A 100 -7.73 -14.02 3.90
N ASP A 101 -7.35 -14.99 4.72
CA ASP A 101 -8.19 -15.63 5.74
C ASP A 101 -7.69 -15.25 7.14
N PRO A 102 -8.42 -14.38 7.88
CA PRO A 102 -8.02 -13.99 9.22
C PRO A 102 -8.12 -15.13 10.25
N SER A 103 -8.86 -16.21 9.93
CA SER A 103 -8.99 -17.39 10.80
C SER A 103 -7.79 -18.33 10.71
N ALA A 104 -7.00 -18.21 9.64
CA ALA A 104 -5.77 -18.98 9.47
C ALA A 104 -4.65 -18.46 10.37
N GLU A 105 -3.65 -19.32 10.60
CA GLU A 105 -2.47 -18.95 11.36
C GLU A 105 -1.69 -17.82 10.66
N ALA A 106 -1.18 -16.87 11.44
CA ALA A 106 -0.37 -15.78 10.90
C ALA A 106 0.89 -16.33 10.18
N GLY A 107 1.11 -15.87 8.95
CA GLY A 107 2.13 -16.40 8.04
C GLY A 107 1.60 -17.43 7.04
N SER A 108 0.30 -17.75 7.09
CA SER A 108 -0.38 -18.67 6.16
C SER A 108 -1.80 -18.17 5.83
N ARG A 109 -1.99 -16.85 5.85
CA ARG A 109 -3.29 -16.19 5.64
C ARG A 109 -3.53 -15.79 4.19
N VAL A 110 -2.47 -15.50 3.44
CA VAL A 110 -2.55 -14.91 2.10
C VAL A 110 -2.64 -15.98 1.03
N SER A 111 -3.54 -15.79 0.09
CA SER A 111 -3.73 -16.64 -1.09
C SER A 111 -4.11 -15.81 -2.31
N GLU A 112 -4.14 -16.45 -3.48
CA GLU A 112 -4.61 -15.86 -4.74
C GLU A 112 -3.96 -14.51 -5.06
N VAL A 113 -2.66 -14.38 -4.81
CA VAL A 113 -1.94 -13.13 -5.14
C VAL A 113 -1.78 -13.03 -6.65
N MET A 114 -2.31 -11.93 -7.22
CA MET A 114 -2.22 -11.62 -8.64
C MET A 114 -1.48 -10.29 -8.83
N VAL A 115 -0.56 -10.24 -9.78
CA VAL A 115 0.12 -9.01 -10.19
C VAL A 115 -0.12 -8.78 -11.68
N ALA A 116 -0.68 -7.62 -12.01
CA ALA A 116 -1.08 -7.29 -13.39
C ALA A 116 -1.93 -8.38 -14.07
N GLY A 117 -2.81 -9.04 -13.31
CA GLY A 117 -3.71 -10.09 -13.80
C GLY A 117 -3.10 -11.48 -13.95
N ALA A 118 -1.83 -11.67 -13.59
CA ALA A 118 -1.16 -12.97 -13.57
C ALA A 118 -0.85 -13.41 -12.13
N ALA A 119 -0.86 -14.73 -11.88
CA ALA A 119 -0.47 -15.25 -10.57
C ALA A 119 0.94 -14.80 -10.19
N LEU A 120 1.14 -14.50 -8.91
CA LEU A 120 2.46 -14.13 -8.37
C LEU A 120 3.47 -15.25 -8.65
N ASP A 121 4.56 -14.91 -9.32
CA ASP A 121 5.70 -15.80 -9.54
C ASP A 121 6.73 -15.55 -8.43
N ALA A 122 7.01 -16.58 -7.64
CA ALA A 122 7.89 -16.49 -6.47
C ALA A 122 9.32 -16.06 -6.81
N ASP A 123 9.82 -16.45 -7.98
CA ASP A 123 11.20 -16.20 -8.40
C ASP A 123 11.36 -14.93 -9.24
N LYS A 124 10.26 -14.41 -9.80
CA LYS A 124 10.29 -13.19 -10.60
C LYS A 124 10.56 -11.97 -9.71
N LEU A 125 11.40 -11.07 -10.21
CA LEU A 125 11.65 -9.78 -9.57
C LEU A 125 10.54 -8.79 -9.90
N TYR A 126 10.03 -8.12 -8.85
CA TYR A 126 9.03 -7.07 -8.94
C TYR A 126 9.59 -5.77 -8.37
N LYS A 127 9.30 -4.67 -9.02
CA LYS A 127 9.54 -3.31 -8.49
C LYS A 127 8.38 -2.94 -7.59
N VAL A 128 8.66 -2.75 -6.32
CA VAL A 128 7.66 -2.49 -5.27
C VAL A 128 7.87 -1.10 -4.72
N ALA A 129 6.88 -0.22 -4.90
CA ALA A 129 6.85 1.08 -4.26
C ALA A 129 6.31 0.94 -2.83
N VAL A 130 7.05 1.46 -1.88
CA VAL A 130 6.71 1.45 -0.46
C VAL A 130 7.11 2.79 0.17
N ASN A 131 6.66 3.10 1.37
CA ASN A 131 7.23 4.22 2.09
C ASN A 131 8.51 3.80 2.84
N ASP A 132 9.37 4.78 3.14
CA ASP A 132 10.66 4.58 3.81
C ASP A 132 10.54 3.96 5.21
N TYR A 133 9.42 4.20 5.91
CA TYR A 133 9.16 3.63 7.23
C TYR A 133 9.03 2.10 7.18
N ILE A 134 8.19 1.56 6.28
CA ILE A 134 8.04 0.10 6.16
C ILE A 134 9.24 -0.56 5.46
N LEU A 135 9.93 0.15 4.57
CA LEU A 135 11.19 -0.35 3.99
C LEU A 135 12.26 -0.56 5.06
N GLY A 136 12.31 0.31 6.07
CA GLY A 136 13.19 0.21 7.23
C GLY A 136 12.77 -0.82 8.28
N GLY A 137 11.78 -1.69 8.00
CA GLY A 137 11.27 -2.70 8.93
C GLY A 137 10.15 -2.19 9.85
N GLY A 138 9.69 -0.95 9.67
CA GLY A 138 8.53 -0.42 10.40
C GLY A 138 7.31 -1.33 10.22
N ASP A 139 6.48 -1.45 11.25
CA ASP A 139 5.33 -2.35 11.29
C ASP A 139 5.68 -3.84 11.02
N GLY A 140 6.97 -4.24 11.17
CA GLY A 140 7.44 -5.61 10.99
C GLY A 140 7.64 -6.04 9.53
N TYR A 141 7.77 -5.11 8.59
CA TYR A 141 7.99 -5.38 7.17
C TYR A 141 9.45 -5.76 6.83
N ASP A 142 10.07 -6.62 7.63
CA ASP A 142 11.48 -7.03 7.46
C ASP A 142 11.77 -7.64 6.08
N ALA A 143 10.79 -8.31 5.48
CA ALA A 143 10.90 -8.91 4.15
C ALA A 143 11.23 -7.88 3.04
N LEU A 144 10.87 -6.61 3.20
CA LEU A 144 11.16 -5.57 2.22
C LEU A 144 12.64 -5.13 2.23
N GLY A 145 13.33 -5.26 3.36
CA GLY A 145 14.72 -4.82 3.54
C GLY A 145 15.76 -5.64 2.76
N GLY A 146 15.39 -6.83 2.28
CA GLY A 146 16.27 -7.68 1.48
C GLY A 146 16.35 -7.32 -0.01
N GLY A 147 15.53 -6.38 -0.47
CA GLY A 147 15.47 -5.99 -1.88
C GLY A 147 16.58 -5.04 -2.31
N ARG A 148 16.79 -4.94 -3.63
CA ARG A 148 17.67 -3.94 -4.22
C ARG A 148 16.93 -2.61 -4.31
N ILE A 149 17.41 -1.60 -3.59
CA ILE A 149 16.82 -0.26 -3.63
C ILE A 149 17.13 0.39 -4.99
N LEU A 150 16.09 0.75 -5.74
CA LEU A 150 16.18 1.41 -7.04
C LEU A 150 16.10 2.94 -6.93
N THR A 151 15.20 3.42 -6.06
CA THR A 151 15.07 4.86 -5.73
C THR A 151 14.85 4.99 -4.25
N GLY A 152 15.55 5.91 -3.59
CA GLY A 152 15.41 6.13 -2.16
C GLY A 152 16.47 7.05 -1.59
N GLY A 153 16.42 7.30 -0.31
CA GLY A 153 17.38 8.12 0.40
C GLY A 153 17.27 9.61 0.04
N GLY A 154 18.04 10.15 -0.85
CA GLY A 154 17.99 11.56 -1.26
C GLY A 154 17.18 11.84 -2.52
N THR A 155 16.63 10.81 -3.19
CA THR A 155 15.93 10.95 -4.49
C THR A 155 14.45 10.56 -4.44
N GLY A 156 13.96 10.02 -3.33
CA GLY A 156 12.54 9.69 -3.12
C GLY A 156 11.67 10.94 -3.04
N SER A 157 10.47 10.88 -3.60
CA SER A 157 9.44 11.91 -3.45
C SER A 157 8.66 11.69 -2.16
N LEU A 158 8.17 12.76 -1.52
CA LEU A 158 7.23 12.62 -0.41
C LEU A 158 5.95 11.91 -0.91
N VAL A 159 5.47 10.91 -0.17
CA VAL A 159 4.21 10.22 -0.50
C VAL A 159 3.06 11.21 -0.69
N ALA A 160 2.96 12.22 0.18
CA ALA A 160 1.96 13.27 0.05
C ALA A 160 2.10 14.06 -1.27
N LYS A 161 3.33 14.29 -1.74
CA LYS A 161 3.59 14.97 -3.02
C LYS A 161 3.18 14.10 -4.20
N ASP A 162 3.42 12.80 -4.13
CA ASP A 162 3.00 11.85 -5.17
C ASP A 162 1.47 11.84 -5.30
N VAL A 163 0.76 11.81 -4.17
CA VAL A 163 -0.72 11.89 -4.16
C VAL A 163 -1.21 13.22 -4.76
N MET A 164 -0.61 14.36 -4.38
CA MET A 164 -0.95 15.67 -4.94
C MET A 164 -0.73 15.71 -6.45
N SER A 165 0.44 15.23 -6.92
CA SER A 165 0.79 15.17 -8.35
C SER A 165 -0.18 14.29 -9.13
N TYR A 166 -0.50 13.12 -8.60
CA TYR A 166 -1.45 12.18 -9.19
C TYR A 166 -2.84 12.81 -9.37
N ILE A 167 -3.36 13.47 -8.33
CA ILE A 167 -4.66 14.15 -8.37
C ILE A 167 -4.64 15.33 -9.35
N GLU A 168 -3.57 16.15 -9.32
CA GLU A 168 -3.41 17.31 -10.22
C GLU A 168 -3.39 16.88 -11.69
N LYS A 169 -2.69 15.79 -12.03
CA LYS A 169 -2.64 15.23 -13.39
C LYS A 169 -4.00 14.70 -13.85
N ALA A 170 -4.75 14.07 -12.95
CA ALA A 170 -6.09 13.55 -13.26
C ALA A 170 -7.15 14.65 -13.36
N GLY A 171 -6.94 15.81 -12.73
CA GLY A 171 -7.90 16.93 -12.65
C GLY A 171 -9.10 16.65 -11.75
N SER A 172 -9.71 15.48 -11.86
CA SER A 172 -10.74 14.96 -10.95
C SER A 172 -10.53 13.47 -10.74
N ILE A 173 -10.87 12.98 -9.55
CA ILE A 173 -10.75 11.58 -9.15
C ILE A 173 -12.07 11.09 -8.56
N ALA A 174 -12.35 9.81 -8.70
CA ALA A 174 -13.50 9.14 -8.09
C ALA A 174 -13.05 7.80 -7.49
N PRO A 175 -12.20 7.83 -6.43
CA PRO A 175 -11.67 6.60 -5.84
C PRO A 175 -12.82 5.77 -5.23
N LYS A 176 -12.75 4.47 -5.44
CA LYS A 176 -13.70 3.49 -4.92
C LYS A 176 -12.93 2.24 -4.49
N VAL A 177 -13.55 1.44 -3.65
CA VAL A 177 -13.07 0.08 -3.36
C VAL A 177 -13.24 -0.77 -4.62
N GLU A 178 -12.19 -1.43 -5.07
CA GLU A 178 -12.13 -2.15 -6.35
C GLU A 178 -12.05 -3.68 -6.19
N GLY A 179 -12.01 -4.17 -4.95
CA GLY A 179 -11.87 -5.59 -4.64
C GLY A 179 -10.42 -6.08 -4.78
N ARG A 180 -9.46 -5.21 -4.52
CA ARG A 180 -8.03 -5.56 -4.55
C ARG A 180 -7.65 -6.49 -3.40
N ILE A 181 -8.38 -6.38 -2.28
CA ILE A 181 -8.14 -7.14 -1.06
C ILE A 181 -9.43 -7.86 -0.67
N THR A 182 -9.44 -9.17 -0.81
CA THR A 182 -10.59 -10.02 -0.49
C THR A 182 -10.41 -10.68 0.87
N LEU A 183 -11.39 -10.51 1.75
CA LEU A 183 -11.44 -11.16 3.05
C LEU A 183 -12.30 -12.42 2.95
N LEU A 184 -11.74 -13.60 3.30
CA LEU A 184 -12.50 -14.85 3.41
C LEU A 184 -13.29 -14.90 4.72
N GLY A 185 -14.49 -15.48 4.65
CA GLY A 185 -15.32 -15.72 5.86
C GLY A 185 -16.20 -14.56 6.32
N LYS A 186 -16.39 -13.53 5.49
CA LYS A 186 -17.45 -12.55 5.68
C LYS A 186 -18.74 -12.98 5.00
#